data_7021e65eab77c347e569ddcb338c9dbd
#
_entry.id   7021e65eab77c347e569ddcb338c9dbd
#
_cell.length_a   1.000
_cell.length_b   1.000
_cell.length_c   1.000
_cell.angle_alpha   90.00
_cell.angle_beta   90.00
_cell.angle_gamma   90.00
#
_symmetry.space_group_name_H-M   'P 1'
#
loop_
_entity.id
_entity.type
_entity.pdbx_description
1 polymer ?
#
loop_
_entity_poly.entity_id
_entity_poly.type
_entity_poly.pdbx_seq_one_letter_code
_entity_poly.pdbx_strand_id
1 'polypeptide(L)'
;MKYTISFICLLLCFSICKSQRLKTPTLSPFSEISQEIGLTKISLKYSRPSAKGRKVFGNLVPYNTIWRTGANASTKITFTESAKIGGQTILPGTYAIYTIPSEDLWTIIIHSNTTLRSIAGDAYKSAD
;
A
#
# COMPACT_ATOMS: atom_id res chain seq x y z
N MET A 1 -52.45 -3.28 -34.11
CA MET A 1 -51.10 -2.94 -34.59
C MET A 1 -50.51 -1.65 -33.99
N LYS A 2 -51.24 -0.56 -33.83
CA LYS A 2 -50.66 0.70 -33.25
C LYS A 2 -50.21 0.55 -31.80
N TYR A 3 -50.89 -0.18 -30.96
CA TYR A 3 -50.56 -0.39 -29.54
C TYR A 3 -49.43 -1.39 -29.30
N THR A 4 -49.25 -2.34 -30.21
CA THR A 4 -48.14 -3.32 -30.14
C THR A 4 -46.79 -2.66 -30.40
N ILE A 5 -46.73 -1.74 -31.36
CA ILE A 5 -45.53 -0.96 -31.67
C ILE A 5 -45.14 -0.04 -30.49
N SER A 6 -46.14 0.63 -29.88
CA SER A 6 -45.91 1.49 -28.69
C SER A 6 -45.37 0.70 -27.51
N PHE A 7 -45.83 -0.54 -27.30
CA PHE A 7 -45.36 -1.38 -26.20
C PHE A 7 -43.93 -1.90 -26.42
N ILE A 8 -43.56 -2.19 -27.68
CA ILE A 8 -42.21 -2.58 -28.05
C ILE A 8 -41.22 -1.41 -27.88
N CYS A 9 -41.59 -0.19 -28.25
CA CYS A 9 -40.76 1.01 -28.01
C CYS A 9 -40.54 1.26 -26.53
N LEU A 10 -41.53 1.05 -25.69
CA LEU A 10 -41.43 1.23 -24.23
C LEU A 10 -40.46 0.19 -23.61
N LEU A 11 -40.50 -1.04 -24.07
CA LEU A 11 -39.58 -2.11 -23.63
C LEU A 11 -38.13 -1.86 -24.08
N LEU A 12 -37.90 -1.29 -25.25
CA LEU A 12 -36.57 -0.92 -25.74
C LEU A 12 -35.91 0.22 -24.94
N CYS A 13 -36.70 1.18 -24.40
CA CYS A 13 -36.18 2.25 -23.57
C CYS A 13 -35.59 1.79 -22.22
N PHE A 14 -36.05 0.66 -21.68
CA PHE A 14 -35.54 0.11 -20.43
C PHE A 14 -34.15 -0.54 -20.55
N SER A 15 -33.71 -0.88 -21.77
CA SER A 15 -32.47 -1.60 -22.01
C SER A 15 -31.21 -0.71 -22.01
N ILE A 16 -31.32 0.62 -21.88
CA ILE A 16 -30.19 1.55 -22.04
C ILE A 16 -29.69 2.11 -20.69
N CYS A 17 -30.22 1.61 -19.57
CA CYS A 17 -29.76 2.06 -18.25
C CYS A 17 -28.39 1.44 -17.93
N LYS A 18 -27.30 2.04 -18.44
CA LYS A 18 -25.93 1.69 -18.00
C LYS A 18 -25.74 2.24 -16.60
N SER A 19 -25.64 1.33 -15.64
CA SER A 19 -25.26 1.67 -14.28
C SER A 19 -23.89 2.37 -14.29
N GLN A 20 -23.85 3.62 -13.93
CA GLN A 20 -22.60 4.37 -13.72
C GLN A 20 -21.93 3.84 -12.44
N ARG A 21 -20.77 3.22 -12.58
CA ARG A 21 -19.94 2.88 -11.42
C ARG A 21 -19.46 4.19 -10.77
N LEU A 22 -20.00 4.50 -9.62
CA LEU A 22 -19.49 5.59 -8.79
C LEU A 22 -18.04 5.27 -8.39
N LYS A 23 -17.10 6.09 -8.84
CA LYS A 23 -15.71 6.03 -8.37
C LYS A 23 -15.63 6.70 -7.00
N THR A 24 -15.59 5.91 -5.95
CA THR A 24 -15.30 6.43 -4.60
C THR A 24 -13.80 6.54 -4.38
N PRO A 25 -13.32 7.59 -3.70
CA PRO A 25 -11.92 7.68 -3.30
C PRO A 25 -11.52 6.47 -2.44
N THR A 26 -10.30 5.99 -2.62
CA THR A 26 -9.78 4.89 -1.80
C THR A 26 -9.60 5.34 -0.36
N LEU A 27 -9.94 4.47 0.61
CA LEU A 27 -9.80 4.75 2.04
C LEU A 27 -8.34 4.99 2.48
N SER A 28 -7.40 4.47 1.72
CA SER A 28 -5.96 4.61 1.95
C SER A 28 -5.29 4.97 0.61
N PRO A 29 -5.29 6.27 0.23
CA PRO A 29 -4.73 6.70 -1.04
C PRO A 29 -3.27 6.30 -1.20
N PHE A 30 -2.91 5.87 -2.41
CA PHE A 30 -1.54 5.59 -2.78
C PHE A 30 -0.72 6.89 -2.88
N SER A 31 0.55 6.82 -2.52
CA SER A 31 1.50 7.91 -2.65
C SER A 31 2.84 7.37 -3.14
N GLU A 32 3.51 8.15 -3.94
CA GLU A 32 4.88 7.92 -4.38
C GLU A 32 5.69 9.19 -4.17
N ILE A 33 6.86 9.05 -3.56
CA ILE A 33 7.82 10.13 -3.35
C ILE A 33 9.13 9.68 -3.98
N SER A 34 9.79 10.59 -4.66
CA SER A 34 11.11 10.36 -5.24
C SER A 34 12.03 11.51 -4.87
N GLN A 35 13.26 11.18 -4.46
CA GLN A 35 14.28 12.12 -4.07
C GLN A 35 15.61 11.69 -4.68
N GLU A 36 16.37 12.65 -5.20
CA GLU A 36 17.75 12.47 -5.61
C GLU A 36 18.70 12.93 -4.49
N ILE A 37 19.64 12.07 -4.14
CA ILE A 37 20.67 12.31 -3.13
C ILE A 37 22.01 11.99 -3.77
N GLY A 38 22.76 13.02 -4.17
CA GLY A 38 23.93 12.85 -5.02
C GLY A 38 23.55 12.23 -6.36
N LEU A 39 24.13 11.09 -6.69
CA LEU A 39 23.83 10.33 -7.92
C LEU A 39 22.73 9.25 -7.69
N THR A 40 22.31 9.05 -6.45
CA THR A 40 21.33 8.03 -6.09
C THR A 40 19.93 8.60 -6.13
N LYS A 41 19.04 7.99 -6.89
CA LYS A 41 17.60 8.24 -6.79
C LYS A 41 16.96 7.24 -5.83
N ILE A 42 16.25 7.75 -4.85
CA ILE A 42 15.48 6.95 -3.90
C ILE A 42 14.00 7.22 -4.14
N SER A 43 13.19 6.18 -4.29
CA SER A 43 11.75 6.31 -4.38
C SER A 43 11.04 5.46 -3.33
N LEU A 44 9.96 6.01 -2.78
CA LEU A 44 9.14 5.39 -1.74
C LEU A 44 7.70 5.29 -2.23
N LYS A 45 7.13 4.08 -2.21
CA LYS A 45 5.74 3.80 -2.61
C LYS A 45 4.97 3.24 -1.42
N TYR A 46 3.87 3.89 -1.06
CA TYR A 46 3.09 3.51 0.13
C TYR A 46 1.62 3.91 0.02
N SER A 47 0.78 3.33 0.86
CA SER A 47 -0.61 3.76 1.02
C SER A 47 -0.79 4.48 2.36
N ARG A 48 -1.52 5.60 2.35
CA ARG A 48 -1.73 6.49 3.50
C ARG A 48 -3.07 6.22 4.18
N PRO A 49 -3.12 5.34 5.20
CA PRO A 49 -4.33 5.16 6.00
C PRO A 49 -4.59 6.40 6.87
N SER A 50 -5.85 6.76 7.04
CA SER A 50 -6.26 7.83 7.96
C SER A 50 -6.49 7.27 9.35
N ALA A 51 -5.99 7.94 10.38
CA ALA A 51 -6.21 7.56 11.77
C ALA A 51 -7.68 7.69 12.19
N LYS A 52 -8.41 8.68 11.68
CA LYS A 52 -9.83 8.95 11.98
C LYS A 52 -10.13 8.97 13.49
N GLY A 53 -9.30 9.65 14.26
CA GLY A 53 -9.43 9.75 15.72
C GLY A 53 -9.05 8.49 16.50
N ARG A 54 -8.63 7.40 15.85
CA ARG A 54 -8.22 6.17 16.55
C ARG A 54 -6.79 6.31 17.11
N LYS A 55 -6.54 5.70 18.25
CA LYS A 55 -5.17 5.50 18.75
C LYS A 55 -4.49 4.48 17.82
N VAL A 56 -3.44 4.92 17.11
CA VAL A 56 -2.76 4.08 16.11
C VAL A 56 -1.79 3.13 16.78
N PHE A 57 -0.73 3.66 17.40
CA PHE A 57 0.31 2.83 18.01
C PHE A 57 -0.11 2.35 19.40
N GLY A 58 0.15 1.09 19.68
CA GLY A 58 -0.26 0.40 20.90
C GLY A 58 -1.73 -0.08 20.87
N ASN A 59 -2.50 0.21 19.78
CA ASN A 59 -3.90 -0.24 19.63
C ASN A 59 -4.12 -0.79 18.21
N LEU A 60 -4.34 0.07 17.18
CA LEU A 60 -4.57 -0.37 15.81
C LEU A 60 -3.35 -1.08 15.22
N VAL A 61 -2.16 -0.60 15.57
CA VAL A 61 -0.87 -1.22 15.30
C VAL A 61 -0.28 -1.57 16.66
N PRO A 62 -0.36 -2.83 17.11
CA PRO A 62 0.17 -3.26 18.39
C PRO A 62 1.68 -3.04 18.48
N TYR A 63 2.18 -2.76 19.66
CA TYR A 63 3.62 -2.71 19.90
C TYR A 63 4.24 -4.11 19.82
N ASN A 64 5.53 -4.16 19.52
CA ASN A 64 6.33 -5.38 19.41
C ASN A 64 5.80 -6.40 18.38
N THR A 65 5.01 -5.94 17.40
CA THR A 65 4.54 -6.75 16.28
C THR A 65 4.98 -6.16 14.96
N ILE A 66 5.25 -7.02 13.98
CA ILE A 66 5.66 -6.59 12.66
C ILE A 66 4.48 -5.92 11.95
N TRP A 67 4.72 -4.71 11.47
CA TRP A 67 3.77 -3.93 10.70
C TRP A 67 4.33 -3.60 9.30
N ARG A 68 3.49 -3.74 8.26
CA ARG A 68 3.83 -3.41 6.87
C ARG A 68 4.04 -1.91 6.58
N THR A 69 4.09 -1.08 7.62
CA THR A 69 4.37 0.37 7.57
C THR A 69 3.42 1.11 6.62
N GLY A 70 2.13 0.81 6.71
CA GLY A 70 1.09 1.42 5.88
C GLY A 70 -0.17 0.58 5.78
N ALA A 71 -0.91 0.74 4.67
CA ALA A 71 -2.12 -0.02 4.36
C ALA A 71 -2.01 -0.67 2.98
N ASN A 72 -2.89 -1.63 2.69
CA ASN A 72 -2.94 -2.40 1.45
C ASN A 72 -1.67 -3.24 1.24
N ALA A 73 -0.85 -2.93 0.23
CA ALA A 73 0.47 -3.55 0.04
C ALA A 73 1.48 -3.02 1.06
N SER A 74 2.58 -3.74 1.27
CA SER A 74 3.73 -3.24 2.03
C SER A 74 4.31 -1.99 1.38
N THR A 75 4.81 -1.09 2.21
CA THR A 75 5.60 0.06 1.75
C THR A 75 6.85 -0.43 1.04
N LYS A 76 7.20 0.17 -0.08
CA LYS A 76 8.38 -0.21 -0.88
C LYS A 76 9.33 0.96 -1.00
N ILE A 77 10.62 0.66 -0.90
CA ILE A 77 11.71 1.60 -1.16
C ILE A 77 12.56 1.06 -2.30
N THR A 78 12.94 1.93 -3.23
CA THR A 78 13.81 1.60 -4.36
C THR A 78 15.03 2.48 -4.33
N PHE A 79 16.21 1.87 -4.50
CA PHE A 79 17.50 2.54 -4.64
C PHE A 79 18.04 2.29 -6.04
N THR A 80 18.48 3.33 -6.74
CA THR A 80 19.13 3.20 -8.07
C THR A 80 20.61 2.83 -7.95
N GLU A 81 21.24 3.20 -6.83
CA GLU A 81 22.65 2.92 -6.52
C GLU A 81 22.75 2.33 -5.12
N SER A 82 23.92 1.78 -4.77
CA SER A 82 24.18 1.28 -3.44
C SER A 82 24.09 2.39 -2.39
N ALA A 83 23.42 2.11 -1.28
CA ALA A 83 23.26 3.04 -0.17
C ALA A 83 23.71 2.40 1.15
N LYS A 84 24.06 3.24 2.13
CA LYS A 84 24.32 2.78 3.51
C LYS A 84 23.20 3.24 4.43
N ILE A 85 22.59 2.30 5.15
CA ILE A 85 21.55 2.56 6.14
C ILE A 85 21.95 1.86 7.45
N GLY A 86 22.07 2.61 8.53
CA GLY A 86 22.47 2.04 9.81
C GLY A 86 23.86 1.35 9.79
N GLY A 87 24.76 1.79 8.91
CA GLY A 87 26.08 1.19 8.72
C GLY A 87 26.12 -0.01 7.77
N GLN A 88 24.97 -0.56 7.37
CA GLN A 88 24.87 -1.68 6.43
C GLN A 88 24.74 -1.19 4.98
N THR A 89 25.40 -1.88 4.05
CA THR A 89 25.31 -1.58 2.62
C THR A 89 24.10 -2.30 2.02
N ILE A 90 23.24 -1.52 1.37
CA ILE A 90 22.08 -2.01 0.62
C ILE A 90 22.37 -1.85 -0.86
N LEU A 91 22.23 -2.93 -1.62
CA LEU A 91 22.45 -2.94 -3.07
C LEU A 91 21.32 -2.22 -3.81
N PRO A 92 21.55 -1.77 -5.07
CA PRO A 92 20.49 -1.24 -5.92
C PRO A 92 19.35 -2.24 -6.05
N GLY A 93 18.11 -1.77 -5.96
CA GLY A 93 16.94 -2.65 -6.02
C GLY A 93 15.73 -2.08 -5.31
N THR A 94 14.64 -2.85 -5.34
CA THR A 94 13.40 -2.54 -4.63
C THR A 94 13.22 -3.49 -3.46
N TYR A 95 12.91 -2.93 -2.30
CA TYR A 95 12.75 -3.63 -1.04
C TYR A 95 11.40 -3.29 -0.41
N ALA A 96 10.84 -4.23 0.34
CA ALA A 96 9.70 -3.96 1.20
C ALA A 96 10.17 -3.43 2.56
N ILE A 97 9.48 -2.44 3.10
CA ILE A 97 9.73 -1.90 4.43
C ILE A 97 8.68 -2.45 5.38
N TYR A 98 9.15 -3.01 6.48
CA TYR A 98 8.34 -3.34 7.65
C TYR A 98 8.94 -2.66 8.87
N THR A 99 8.12 -2.46 9.88
CA THR A 99 8.58 -1.93 11.16
C THR A 99 8.02 -2.74 12.32
N ILE A 100 8.76 -2.77 13.41
CA ILE A 100 8.28 -3.25 14.71
C ILE A 100 8.23 -2.02 15.62
N PRO A 101 7.06 -1.40 15.81
CA PRO A 101 6.93 -0.27 16.72
C PRO A 101 7.08 -0.71 18.17
N SER A 102 7.72 0.09 18.99
CA SER A 102 7.64 0.03 20.44
C SER A 102 7.45 1.44 21.00
N GLU A 103 7.36 1.57 22.31
CA GLU A 103 7.20 2.89 22.93
C GLU A 103 8.42 3.77 22.74
N ASP A 104 9.63 3.20 22.85
CA ASP A 104 10.89 3.94 22.87
C ASP A 104 11.69 3.77 21.58
N LEU A 105 11.69 2.59 20.98
CA LEU A 105 12.56 2.26 19.85
C LEU A 105 11.81 1.51 18.77
N TRP A 106 11.95 1.93 17.50
CA TRP A 106 11.39 1.23 16.37
C TRP A 106 12.46 0.45 15.62
N THR A 107 12.19 -0.83 15.36
CA THR A 107 13.02 -1.62 14.45
C THR A 107 12.52 -1.44 13.03
N ILE A 108 13.42 -1.09 12.11
CA ILE A 108 13.13 -1.00 10.67
C ILE A 108 13.70 -2.24 9.98
N ILE A 109 12.87 -2.91 9.21
CA ILE A 109 13.21 -4.12 8.47
C ILE A 109 13.12 -3.81 6.96
N ILE A 110 14.23 -4.01 6.24
CA ILE A 110 14.31 -3.88 4.79
C ILE A 110 14.40 -5.30 4.22
N HIS A 111 13.39 -5.71 3.48
CA HIS A 111 13.23 -7.10 3.04
C HIS A 111 13.21 -7.21 1.51
N SER A 112 13.97 -8.14 0.95
CA SER A 112 14.08 -8.35 -0.51
C SER A 112 12.78 -8.86 -1.15
N ASN A 113 11.98 -9.66 -0.43
CA ASN A 113 10.70 -10.11 -0.95
C ASN A 113 9.63 -9.00 -0.86
N THR A 114 9.28 -8.43 -2.01
CA THR A 114 8.33 -7.32 -2.12
C THR A 114 6.88 -7.76 -2.29
N THR A 115 6.60 -9.07 -2.35
CA THR A 115 5.24 -9.61 -2.60
C THR A 115 4.48 -9.90 -1.32
N LEU A 116 5.16 -9.98 -0.18
CA LEU A 116 4.56 -10.23 1.12
C LEU A 116 3.65 -9.07 1.51
N ARG A 117 2.36 -9.34 1.68
CA ARG A 117 1.37 -8.33 2.11
C ARG A 117 1.33 -8.14 3.61
N SER A 118 1.64 -9.17 4.34
CA SER A 118 1.68 -9.20 5.79
C SER A 118 2.73 -10.21 6.20
N ILE A 119 3.55 -9.83 7.15
CA ILE A 119 4.40 -10.78 7.85
C ILE A 119 3.69 -11.10 9.15
N ALA A 120 2.72 -12.01 9.10
CA ALA A 120 2.15 -12.63 10.27
C ALA A 120 2.71 -14.05 10.35
N GLY A 121 3.37 -14.40 11.42
CA GLY A 121 3.85 -15.74 11.66
C GLY A 121 5.07 -16.16 10.83
N ASP A 122 5.11 -17.43 10.43
CA ASP A 122 6.25 -18.13 9.85
C ASP A 122 6.76 -17.62 8.47
N ALA A 123 6.12 -16.64 7.87
CA ALA A 123 6.52 -16.06 6.59
C ALA A 123 7.72 -15.09 6.72
N TYR A 124 8.05 -14.65 7.94
CA TYR A 124 9.26 -13.90 8.23
C TYR A 124 10.34 -14.85 8.72
N LYS A 125 11.15 -15.35 7.83
CA LYS A 125 12.48 -15.83 8.16
C LYS A 125 13.41 -14.64 7.89
N SER A 126 14.13 -14.17 8.91
CA SER A 126 15.25 -13.26 8.70
C SER A 126 16.12 -13.88 7.61
N ALA A 127 16.30 -13.18 6.49
CA ALA A 127 17.38 -13.52 5.59
C ALA A 127 18.66 -13.21 6.37
N ASP A 128 19.43 -14.24 6.65
CA ASP A 128 20.78 -14.17 7.25
C ASP A 128 21.68 -13.27 6.40
#